data_4fccc81ea6485953241d78e4e71b7b60
#
_entry.id   4fccc81ea6485953241d78e4e71b7b60
#
_cell.length_a   1.000
_cell.length_b   1.000
_cell.length_c   1.000
_cell.angle_alpha   90.00
_cell.angle_beta   90.00
_cell.angle_gamma   90.00
#
_symmetry.space_group_name_H-M   'P 1'
#
loop_
_entity.id
_entity.type
_entity.pdbx_description
1 polymer ?
#
loop_
_entity_poly.entity_id
_entity_poly.type
_entity_poly.pdbx_seq_one_letter_code
_entity_poly.pdbx_strand_id
1 'polypeptide(L)'
;MSDILYGIHPVREAIAARGDRVREIWVSRGSHGRPLRELTAEAQALGIQVCFQDRGRLDARAGTTAHQGVVAFLTPYAFVDLDAILTAARGDEPALILVLDGIQDPQNLGSLIRTAYVCGAHGVVIPKDRTARPTAAVDKASAGALEHTRVAQVTNLTRTLELFKEQGIWVVGLTMEAERPIFEVDLRLPTALVVGGEASGIRALVRRSCDWLAAIPQRGRLNSLNAATAGAVALYEALRQRLSPDVS
;
A
#
# COMPACT_ATOMS: atom_id res chain seq x y z
N MET A 1 -3.48 -21.36 2.58
CA MET A 1 -4.02 -20.96 3.90
C MET A 1 -4.83 -19.70 3.67
N SER A 2 -5.99 -19.55 4.29
CA SER A 2 -6.78 -18.32 4.18
C SER A 2 -6.11 -17.21 4.97
N ASP A 3 -6.03 -16.01 4.39
CA ASP A 3 -5.60 -14.82 5.12
C ASP A 3 -6.68 -14.45 6.14
N ILE A 4 -6.27 -14.01 7.33
CA ILE A 4 -7.19 -13.67 8.42
C ILE A 4 -7.11 -12.17 8.68
N LEU A 5 -8.25 -11.51 8.56
CA LEU A 5 -8.43 -10.10 8.88
C LEU A 5 -9.30 -9.97 10.12
N TYR A 6 -9.02 -9.02 11.01
CA TYR A 6 -9.81 -8.82 12.21
C TYR A 6 -9.95 -7.34 12.58
N GLY A 7 -11.03 -7.05 13.29
CA GLY A 7 -11.44 -5.70 13.65
C GLY A 7 -12.52 -5.14 12.73
N ILE A 8 -13.41 -4.34 13.29
CA ILE A 8 -14.63 -3.86 12.60
C ILE A 8 -14.27 -3.04 11.36
N HIS A 9 -13.38 -2.08 11.49
CA HIS A 9 -13.04 -1.17 10.39
C HIS A 9 -12.31 -1.89 9.24
N PRO A 10 -11.24 -2.67 9.47
CA PRO A 10 -10.58 -3.41 8.40
C PRO A 10 -11.52 -4.38 7.68
N VAL A 11 -12.38 -5.10 8.41
CA VAL A 11 -13.33 -6.05 7.80
C VAL A 11 -14.38 -5.32 6.97
N ARG A 12 -14.87 -4.16 7.43
CA ARG A 12 -15.81 -3.33 6.65
C ARG A 12 -15.19 -2.84 5.34
N GLU A 13 -13.98 -2.34 5.38
CA GLU A 13 -13.27 -1.91 4.17
C GLU A 13 -13.06 -3.06 3.18
N ALA A 14 -12.69 -4.25 3.68
CA ALA A 14 -12.54 -5.43 2.82
C ALA A 14 -13.86 -5.82 2.15
N ILE A 15 -14.98 -5.76 2.88
CA ILE A 15 -16.32 -6.02 2.33
C ILE A 15 -16.69 -4.99 1.26
N ALA A 16 -16.47 -3.70 1.55
CA ALA A 16 -16.84 -2.61 0.65
C ALA A 16 -16.02 -2.61 -0.65
N ALA A 17 -14.71 -2.90 -0.55
CA ALA A 17 -13.81 -2.84 -1.69
C ALA A 17 -13.81 -4.10 -2.57
N ARG A 18 -13.81 -5.26 -1.96
CA ARG A 18 -13.70 -6.58 -2.62
C ARG A 18 -14.41 -7.65 -1.81
N GLY A 19 -15.73 -7.55 -1.71
CA GLY A 19 -16.55 -8.51 -0.96
C GLY A 19 -16.39 -9.96 -1.43
N ASP A 20 -16.03 -10.17 -2.68
CA ASP A 20 -15.72 -11.47 -3.28
C ASP A 20 -14.46 -12.15 -2.67
N ARG A 21 -13.57 -11.40 -2.04
CA ARG A 21 -12.43 -11.95 -1.28
C ARG A 21 -12.82 -12.44 0.10
N VAL A 22 -13.90 -11.94 0.68
CA VAL A 22 -14.34 -12.33 2.01
C VAL A 22 -15.16 -13.61 1.91
N ARG A 23 -14.57 -14.74 2.28
CA ARG A 23 -15.21 -16.06 2.19
C ARG A 23 -16.25 -16.28 3.28
N GLU A 24 -15.88 -15.95 4.51
CA GLU A 24 -16.76 -16.04 5.67
C GLU A 24 -16.32 -15.07 6.76
N ILE A 25 -17.25 -14.70 7.62
CA ILE A 25 -17.01 -13.85 8.78
C ILE A 25 -17.46 -14.56 10.03
N TRP A 26 -16.59 -14.61 11.03
CA TRP A 26 -16.94 -15.04 12.36
C TRP A 26 -17.24 -13.84 13.24
N VAL A 27 -18.40 -13.85 13.86
CA VAL A 27 -18.88 -12.83 14.79
C VAL A 27 -18.99 -13.43 16.17
N SER A 28 -18.48 -12.75 17.19
CA SER A 28 -18.52 -13.22 18.58
C SER A 28 -19.96 -13.22 19.11
N ARG A 29 -20.41 -14.34 19.65
CA ARG A 29 -21.69 -14.44 20.39
C ARG A 29 -21.66 -13.47 21.56
N GLY A 30 -22.77 -12.76 21.80
CA GLY A 30 -22.88 -11.79 22.89
C GLY A 30 -22.20 -10.42 22.62
N SER A 31 -21.61 -10.20 21.49
CA SER A 31 -21.14 -8.86 21.08
C SER A 31 -22.28 -8.07 20.44
N HIS A 32 -22.75 -6.99 21.10
CA HIS A 32 -23.98 -6.28 20.72
C HIS A 32 -23.76 -4.82 20.26
N GLY A 33 -22.52 -4.41 19.96
CA GLY A 33 -22.24 -3.06 19.51
C GLY A 33 -22.94 -2.73 18.17
N ARG A 34 -23.48 -1.51 18.02
CA ARG A 34 -24.10 -1.03 16.78
C ARG A 34 -23.19 -1.21 15.54
N PRO A 35 -21.88 -0.87 15.59
CA PRO A 35 -21.00 -1.04 14.43
C PRO A 35 -20.85 -2.49 13.97
N LEU A 36 -20.85 -3.45 14.90
CA LEU A 36 -20.74 -4.88 14.59
C LEU A 36 -22.04 -5.44 13.97
N ARG A 37 -23.21 -4.96 14.43
CA ARG A 37 -24.50 -5.33 13.84
C ARG A 37 -24.65 -4.81 12.43
N GLU A 38 -24.26 -3.56 12.18
CA GLU A 38 -24.25 -2.95 10.84
C GLU A 38 -23.35 -3.75 9.89
N LEU A 39 -22.12 -4.05 10.31
CA LEU A 39 -21.18 -4.87 9.54
C LEU A 39 -21.74 -6.26 9.23
N THR A 40 -22.40 -6.90 10.20
CA THR A 40 -23.01 -8.22 10.01
C THR A 40 -24.13 -8.15 8.97
N ALA A 41 -24.98 -7.13 9.04
CA ALA A 41 -26.06 -6.93 8.07
C ALA A 41 -25.54 -6.63 6.66
N GLU A 42 -24.50 -5.80 6.54
CA GLU A 42 -23.80 -5.52 5.27
C GLU A 42 -23.25 -6.82 4.65
N ALA A 43 -22.54 -7.64 5.44
CA ALA A 43 -22.01 -8.92 5.00
C ALA A 43 -23.11 -9.88 4.50
N GLN A 44 -24.20 -10.00 5.24
CA GLN A 44 -25.32 -10.86 4.87
C GLN A 44 -26.03 -10.38 3.59
N ALA A 45 -26.20 -9.06 3.43
CA ALA A 45 -26.78 -8.48 2.22
C ALA A 45 -25.97 -8.78 0.95
N LEU A 46 -24.65 -8.93 1.10
CA LEU A 46 -23.72 -9.31 0.01
C LEU A 46 -23.56 -10.83 -0.17
N GLY A 47 -24.32 -11.65 0.59
CA GLY A 47 -24.25 -13.10 0.51
C GLY A 47 -23.01 -13.72 1.17
N ILE A 48 -22.26 -12.94 1.95
CA ILE A 48 -21.09 -13.43 2.68
C ILE A 48 -21.56 -14.29 3.85
N GLN A 49 -20.98 -15.48 4.01
CA GLN A 49 -21.32 -16.38 5.10
C GLN A 49 -20.94 -15.77 6.45
N VAL A 50 -21.92 -15.63 7.36
CA VAL A 50 -21.69 -15.14 8.72
C VAL A 50 -21.91 -16.26 9.72
N CYS A 51 -20.88 -16.58 10.50
CA CYS A 51 -20.89 -17.61 11.52
C CYS A 51 -20.76 -17.00 12.92
N PHE A 52 -21.72 -17.26 13.81
CA PHE A 52 -21.62 -16.83 15.20
C PHE A 52 -20.84 -17.86 16.02
N GLN A 53 -19.71 -17.44 16.61
CA GLN A 53 -18.77 -18.28 17.35
C GLN A 53 -18.50 -17.72 18.74
N ASP A 54 -18.01 -18.55 19.65
CA ASP A 54 -17.57 -18.11 20.97
C ASP A 54 -16.29 -17.27 20.86
N ARG A 55 -16.14 -16.27 21.74
CA ARG A 55 -15.02 -15.33 21.73
C ARG A 55 -13.65 -16.03 21.73
N GLY A 56 -13.50 -17.10 22.54
CA GLY A 56 -12.25 -17.87 22.59
C GLY A 56 -11.86 -18.52 21.25
N ARG A 57 -12.83 -18.85 20.39
CA ARG A 57 -12.54 -19.32 19.03
C ARG A 57 -12.03 -18.22 18.12
N LEU A 58 -12.57 -16.99 18.27
CA LEU A 58 -12.07 -15.83 17.54
C LEU A 58 -10.66 -15.50 18.01
N ASP A 59 -10.40 -15.47 19.33
CA ASP A 59 -9.07 -15.22 19.91
C ASP A 59 -8.04 -16.20 19.35
N ALA A 60 -8.34 -17.49 19.36
CA ALA A 60 -7.45 -18.54 18.86
C ALA A 60 -7.18 -18.39 17.35
N ARG A 61 -8.18 -17.97 16.59
CA ARG A 61 -8.07 -17.86 15.14
C ARG A 61 -7.36 -16.58 14.70
N ALA A 62 -7.61 -15.47 15.38
CA ALA A 62 -6.98 -14.18 15.14
C ALA A 62 -5.55 -14.08 15.73
N GLY A 63 -5.19 -14.96 16.66
CA GLY A 63 -3.94 -14.87 17.42
C GLY A 63 -3.88 -13.64 18.35
N THR A 64 -5.05 -13.04 18.67
CA THR A 64 -5.14 -11.82 19.48
C THR A 64 -6.55 -11.66 20.04
N THR A 65 -6.67 -10.94 21.16
CA THR A 65 -7.96 -10.54 21.75
C THR A 65 -8.47 -9.20 21.20
N ALA A 66 -7.69 -8.49 20.39
CA ALA A 66 -7.99 -7.15 19.86
C ALA A 66 -8.88 -7.18 18.60
N HIS A 67 -9.58 -8.28 18.33
CA HIS A 67 -10.39 -8.47 17.12
C HIS A 67 -11.77 -7.77 17.16
N GLN A 68 -12.12 -7.06 18.23
CA GLN A 68 -13.38 -6.30 18.34
C GLN A 68 -14.66 -7.13 18.07
N GLY A 69 -14.60 -8.44 18.27
CA GLY A 69 -15.73 -9.35 18.06
C GLY A 69 -15.93 -9.81 16.61
N VAL A 70 -15.02 -9.53 15.70
CA VAL A 70 -15.11 -9.99 14.31
C VAL A 70 -13.76 -10.46 13.75
N VAL A 71 -13.83 -11.56 13.00
CA VAL A 71 -12.73 -12.16 12.24
C VAL A 71 -13.25 -12.54 10.87
N ALA A 72 -12.59 -12.11 9.81
CA ALA A 72 -12.90 -12.47 8.43
C ALA A 72 -11.82 -13.39 7.85
N PHE A 73 -12.25 -14.33 7.01
CA PHE A 73 -11.37 -15.24 6.28
C PHE A 73 -11.38 -14.83 4.82
N LEU A 74 -10.20 -14.44 4.34
CA LEU A 74 -10.02 -13.92 2.99
C LEU A 74 -9.39 -14.97 2.07
N THR A 75 -9.70 -14.87 0.79
CA THR A 75 -8.86 -15.45 -0.26
C THR A 75 -7.52 -14.71 -0.30
N PRO A 76 -6.42 -15.36 -0.74
CA PRO A 76 -5.15 -14.67 -0.92
C PRO A 76 -5.29 -13.42 -1.79
N TYR A 77 -4.48 -12.40 -1.51
CA TYR A 77 -4.47 -11.17 -2.32
C TYR A 77 -4.13 -11.49 -3.78
N ALA A 78 -4.95 -11.04 -4.70
CA ALA A 78 -4.70 -11.16 -6.13
C ALA A 78 -3.97 -9.91 -6.63
N PHE A 79 -2.70 -10.08 -7.02
CA PHE A 79 -1.96 -9.02 -7.68
C PHE A 79 -2.60 -8.68 -9.03
N VAL A 80 -2.54 -7.41 -9.40
CA VAL A 80 -2.87 -7.00 -10.76
C VAL A 80 -1.64 -7.12 -11.67
N ASP A 81 -1.87 -7.23 -12.97
CA ASP A 81 -0.79 -7.12 -13.94
C ASP A 81 -0.27 -5.68 -14.00
N LEU A 82 1.01 -5.50 -14.33
CA LEU A 82 1.62 -4.18 -14.46
C LEU A 82 0.87 -3.29 -15.47
N ASP A 83 0.36 -3.89 -16.53
CA ASP A 83 -0.43 -3.19 -17.56
C ASP A 83 -1.71 -2.58 -17.01
N ALA A 84 -2.31 -3.15 -15.97
CA ALA A 84 -3.47 -2.56 -15.32
C ALA A 84 -3.12 -1.25 -14.59
N ILE A 85 -1.92 -1.14 -14.01
CA ILE A 85 -1.41 0.11 -13.42
C ILE A 85 -1.12 1.12 -14.52
N LEU A 86 -0.42 0.72 -15.59
CA LEU A 86 -0.11 1.60 -16.72
C LEU A 86 -1.37 2.12 -17.42
N THR A 87 -2.38 1.27 -17.57
CA THR A 87 -3.67 1.68 -18.14
C THR A 87 -4.38 2.72 -17.26
N ALA A 88 -4.39 2.50 -15.94
CA ALA A 88 -4.96 3.47 -15.01
C ALA A 88 -4.17 4.80 -14.99
N ALA A 89 -2.87 4.75 -15.26
CA ALA A 89 -2.01 5.93 -15.30
C ALA A 89 -2.08 6.74 -16.61
N ARG A 90 -2.84 6.29 -17.60
CA ARG A 90 -3.09 7.00 -18.88
C ARG A 90 -4.30 7.92 -18.84
N GLY A 91 -4.89 8.16 -17.67
CA GLY A 91 -6.02 9.08 -17.48
C GLY A 91 -5.61 10.56 -17.62
N ASP A 92 -6.52 11.44 -17.23
CA ASP A 92 -6.35 12.89 -17.35
C ASP A 92 -5.29 13.46 -16.39
N GLU A 93 -5.01 12.74 -15.29
CA GLU A 93 -3.99 13.12 -14.31
C GLU A 93 -2.63 12.53 -14.63
N PRO A 94 -1.53 13.27 -14.42
CA PRO A 94 -0.17 12.73 -14.61
C PRO A 94 0.07 11.47 -13.76
N ALA A 95 0.67 10.44 -14.36
CA ALA A 95 0.96 9.19 -13.66
C ALA A 95 1.67 9.43 -12.32
N LEU A 96 1.21 8.76 -11.27
CA LEU A 96 1.91 8.63 -9.99
C LEU A 96 1.93 7.16 -9.61
N ILE A 97 3.11 6.55 -9.61
CA ILE A 97 3.30 5.14 -9.28
C ILE A 97 4.30 5.03 -8.14
N LEU A 98 3.99 4.23 -7.13
CA LEU A 98 4.94 3.94 -6.05
C LEU A 98 5.65 2.61 -6.35
N VAL A 99 6.97 2.63 -6.37
CA VAL A 99 7.82 1.45 -6.55
C VAL A 99 8.57 1.18 -5.26
N LEU A 100 8.43 -0.02 -4.71
CA LEU A 100 9.03 -0.40 -3.43
C LEU A 100 10.15 -1.41 -3.67
N ASP A 101 11.38 -1.07 -3.27
CA ASP A 101 12.54 -1.93 -3.44
C ASP A 101 13.00 -2.52 -2.11
N GLY A 102 12.47 -3.70 -1.75
CA GLY A 102 12.93 -4.43 -0.58
C GLY A 102 12.31 -4.00 0.76
N ILE A 103 11.08 -3.51 0.75
CA ILE A 103 10.30 -3.27 1.98
C ILE A 103 9.88 -4.61 2.58
N GLN A 104 10.47 -4.99 3.72
CA GLN A 104 10.24 -6.29 4.35
C GLN A 104 9.26 -6.24 5.53
N ASP A 105 9.12 -5.11 6.18
CA ASP A 105 8.18 -4.94 7.28
C ASP A 105 6.75 -4.74 6.78
N PRO A 106 5.78 -5.60 7.18
CA PRO A 106 4.37 -5.42 6.84
C PRO A 106 3.76 -4.08 7.28
N GLN A 107 4.24 -3.50 8.39
CA GLN A 107 3.77 -2.19 8.86
C GLN A 107 4.19 -1.08 7.90
N ASN A 108 5.43 -1.09 7.43
CA ASN A 108 5.93 -0.13 6.46
C ASN A 108 5.24 -0.30 5.11
N LEU A 109 5.05 -1.55 4.64
CA LEU A 109 4.33 -1.82 3.40
C LEU A 109 2.89 -1.30 3.46
N GLY A 110 2.16 -1.61 4.54
CA GLY A 110 0.78 -1.14 4.72
C GLY A 110 0.67 0.38 4.80
N SER A 111 1.58 1.03 5.53
CA SER A 111 1.63 2.49 5.64
C SER A 111 1.92 3.16 4.28
N LEU A 112 2.84 2.61 3.50
CA LEU A 112 3.17 3.10 2.15
C LEU A 112 2.00 2.94 1.18
N ILE A 113 1.31 1.79 1.19
CA ILE A 113 0.12 1.55 0.38
C ILE A 113 -0.98 2.54 0.75
N ARG A 114 -1.23 2.75 2.06
CA ARG A 114 -2.22 3.72 2.53
C ARG A 114 -1.90 5.13 2.04
N THR A 115 -0.65 5.56 2.18
CA THR A 115 -0.24 6.90 1.75
C THR A 115 -0.33 7.04 0.23
N ALA A 116 0.09 6.02 -0.54
CA ALA A 116 -0.04 6.01 -1.99
C ALA A 116 -1.51 6.16 -2.43
N TYR A 117 -2.43 5.41 -1.79
CA TYR A 117 -3.86 5.53 -2.04
C TYR A 117 -4.40 6.94 -1.76
N VAL A 118 -4.08 7.51 -0.58
CA VAL A 118 -4.54 8.84 -0.17
C VAL A 118 -3.98 9.94 -1.08
N CYS A 119 -2.75 9.77 -1.59
CA CYS A 119 -2.13 10.72 -2.52
C CYS A 119 -2.54 10.51 -3.99
N GLY A 120 -3.48 9.61 -4.29
CA GLY A 120 -3.96 9.39 -5.65
C GLY A 120 -2.99 8.62 -6.55
N ALA A 121 -2.10 7.79 -5.98
CA ALA A 121 -1.22 6.95 -6.78
C ALA A 121 -2.04 5.92 -7.58
N HIS A 122 -1.71 5.76 -8.85
CA HIS A 122 -2.38 4.82 -9.78
C HIS A 122 -2.11 3.35 -9.44
N GLY A 123 -1.03 3.07 -8.71
CA GLY A 123 -0.69 1.76 -8.22
C GLY A 123 0.64 1.70 -7.48
N VAL A 124 0.87 0.52 -6.89
CA VAL A 124 2.10 0.19 -6.16
C VAL A 124 2.75 -1.02 -6.83
N VAL A 125 4.05 -0.95 -7.05
CA VAL A 125 4.84 -2.04 -7.63
C VAL A 125 5.81 -2.58 -6.60
N ILE A 126 5.78 -3.89 -6.38
CA ILE A 126 6.69 -4.59 -5.46
C ILE A 126 7.46 -5.69 -6.18
N PRO A 127 8.69 -6.03 -5.77
CA PRO A 127 9.39 -7.17 -6.32
C PRO A 127 8.79 -8.48 -5.79
N LYS A 128 8.99 -9.57 -6.52
CA LYS A 128 8.56 -10.91 -6.11
C LYS A 128 9.27 -11.40 -4.85
N ASP A 129 10.54 -11.04 -4.73
CA ASP A 129 11.41 -11.51 -3.66
C ASP A 129 11.85 -10.35 -2.76
N ARG A 130 12.22 -10.66 -1.51
CA ARG A 130 12.75 -9.72 -0.51
C ARG A 130 11.80 -8.55 -0.20
N THR A 131 10.52 -8.83 -0.18
CA THR A 131 9.49 -7.85 0.18
C THR A 131 8.40 -8.51 1.02
N ALA A 132 7.76 -7.75 1.89
CA ALA A 132 6.54 -8.17 2.56
C ALA A 132 5.45 -8.42 1.51
N ARG A 133 4.62 -9.42 1.75
CA ARG A 133 3.47 -9.74 0.88
C ARG A 133 2.22 -9.07 1.41
N PRO A 134 1.28 -8.68 0.52
CA PRO A 134 -0.05 -8.20 0.90
C PRO A 134 -0.83 -9.29 1.67
N THR A 135 -0.69 -9.28 2.98
CA THR A 135 -1.37 -10.17 3.93
C THR A 135 -2.36 -9.39 4.77
N ALA A 136 -3.15 -10.09 5.59
CA ALA A 136 -4.03 -9.44 6.56
C ALA A 136 -3.31 -8.45 7.50
N ALA A 137 -2.02 -8.68 7.79
CA ALA A 137 -1.21 -7.75 8.58
C ALA A 137 -0.96 -6.44 7.83
N VAL A 138 -0.67 -6.50 6.51
CA VAL A 138 -0.51 -5.34 5.64
C VAL A 138 -1.84 -4.62 5.47
N ASP A 139 -2.93 -5.35 5.28
CA ASP A 139 -4.27 -4.78 5.15
C ASP A 139 -4.68 -4.01 6.42
N LYS A 140 -4.45 -4.59 7.59
CA LYS A 140 -4.64 -3.90 8.86
C LYS A 140 -3.77 -2.64 8.99
N ALA A 141 -2.50 -2.72 8.62
CA ALA A 141 -1.57 -1.59 8.67
C ALA A 141 -1.95 -0.48 7.67
N SER A 142 -2.51 -0.87 6.52
CA SER A 142 -3.04 0.06 5.52
C SER A 142 -4.40 0.66 5.89
N ALA A 143 -5.03 0.20 6.98
CA ALA A 143 -6.41 0.53 7.37
C ALA A 143 -7.43 0.25 6.25
N GLY A 144 -7.22 -0.84 5.49
CA GLY A 144 -8.08 -1.26 4.38
C GLY A 144 -7.73 -0.65 3.02
N ALA A 145 -6.78 0.30 2.93
CA ALA A 145 -6.38 0.90 1.65
C ALA A 145 -5.81 -0.13 0.65
N LEU A 146 -5.29 -1.26 1.13
CA LEU A 146 -4.81 -2.36 0.30
C LEU A 146 -5.90 -2.86 -0.66
N GLU A 147 -7.14 -2.93 -0.21
CA GLU A 147 -8.26 -3.45 -1.00
C GLU A 147 -8.67 -2.50 -2.14
N HIS A 148 -8.34 -1.22 -2.01
CA HIS A 148 -8.61 -0.19 -3.02
C HIS A 148 -7.39 0.11 -3.91
N THR A 149 -6.22 -0.42 -3.57
CA THR A 149 -4.96 -0.11 -4.27
C THR A 149 -4.62 -1.22 -5.28
N ARG A 150 -4.23 -0.83 -6.50
CA ARG A 150 -3.66 -1.76 -7.47
C ARG A 150 -2.23 -2.08 -7.06
N VAL A 151 -1.95 -3.32 -6.67
CA VAL A 151 -0.58 -3.76 -6.36
C VAL A 151 -0.14 -4.76 -7.41
N ALA A 152 0.92 -4.45 -8.15
CA ALA A 152 1.55 -5.35 -9.10
C ALA A 152 2.82 -5.96 -8.50
N GLN A 153 3.03 -7.25 -8.76
CA GLN A 153 4.25 -7.95 -8.36
C GLN A 153 5.10 -8.27 -9.58
N VAL A 154 6.36 -7.81 -9.58
CA VAL A 154 7.28 -7.96 -10.71
C VAL A 154 8.53 -8.77 -10.33
N THR A 155 9.08 -9.51 -11.28
CA THR A 155 10.32 -10.28 -11.06
C THR A 155 11.58 -9.43 -11.17
N ASN A 156 11.54 -8.34 -11.94
CA ASN A 156 12.71 -7.50 -12.22
C ASN A 156 12.32 -6.02 -12.21
N LEU A 157 12.64 -5.33 -11.10
CA LEU A 157 12.36 -3.89 -10.96
C LEU A 157 13.10 -3.06 -12.01
N THR A 158 14.37 -3.36 -12.30
CA THR A 158 15.15 -2.61 -13.30
C THR A 158 14.43 -2.59 -14.65
N ARG A 159 14.01 -3.76 -15.15
CA ARG A 159 13.26 -3.85 -16.40
C ARG A 159 11.91 -3.11 -16.33
N THR A 160 11.27 -3.13 -15.16
CA THR A 160 10.01 -2.39 -14.94
C THR A 160 10.24 -0.88 -15.01
N LEU A 161 11.34 -0.37 -14.44
CA LEU A 161 11.68 1.05 -14.52
C LEU A 161 12.01 1.48 -15.96
N GLU A 162 12.72 0.65 -16.74
CA GLU A 162 12.95 0.93 -18.16
C GLU A 162 11.62 1.01 -18.92
N LEU A 163 10.68 0.08 -18.67
CA LEU A 163 9.36 0.15 -19.28
C LEU A 163 8.60 1.44 -18.92
N PHE A 164 8.73 1.93 -17.68
CA PHE A 164 8.12 3.20 -17.28
C PHE A 164 8.70 4.37 -18.09
N LYS A 165 10.01 4.41 -18.28
CA LYS A 165 10.68 5.43 -19.10
C LYS A 165 10.23 5.39 -20.57
N GLU A 166 10.09 4.20 -21.15
CA GLU A 166 9.51 4.01 -22.49
C GLU A 166 8.09 4.54 -22.63
N GLN A 167 7.32 4.58 -21.52
CA GLN A 167 5.97 5.15 -21.46
C GLN A 167 5.95 6.65 -21.08
N GLY A 168 7.11 7.31 -21.01
CA GLY A 168 7.23 8.72 -20.64
C GLY A 168 7.04 9.00 -19.14
N ILE A 169 7.19 7.99 -18.28
CA ILE A 169 7.10 8.14 -16.84
C ILE A 169 8.50 8.27 -16.25
N TRP A 170 8.79 9.41 -15.64
CA TRP A 170 10.07 9.70 -15.00
C TRP A 170 10.24 8.88 -13.72
N VAL A 171 11.43 8.33 -13.54
CA VAL A 171 11.77 7.50 -12.38
C VAL A 171 12.60 8.29 -11.38
N VAL A 172 12.05 8.54 -10.20
CA VAL A 172 12.69 9.29 -9.12
C VAL A 172 13.00 8.37 -7.94
N GLY A 173 14.27 8.15 -7.66
CA GLY A 173 14.74 7.33 -6.55
C GLY A 173 15.01 8.16 -5.29
N LEU A 174 14.44 7.75 -4.13
CA LEU A 174 14.71 8.39 -2.86
C LEU A 174 15.98 7.82 -2.22
N THR A 175 16.98 8.65 -2.04
CA THR A 175 18.22 8.31 -1.32
C THR A 175 18.77 9.52 -0.59
N MET A 176 19.38 9.30 0.56
CA MET A 176 20.01 10.38 1.35
C MET A 176 21.29 10.93 0.69
N GLU A 177 21.92 10.12 -0.16
CA GLU A 177 23.15 10.47 -0.84
C GLU A 177 22.93 11.40 -2.05
N ALA A 178 21.68 11.70 -2.40
CA ALA A 178 21.36 12.59 -3.49
C ALA A 178 21.66 14.05 -3.10
N GLU A 179 22.23 14.81 -4.04
CA GLU A 179 22.49 16.24 -3.86
C GLU A 179 21.19 17.07 -4.01
N ARG A 180 20.25 16.58 -4.83
CA ARG A 180 19.01 17.30 -5.13
C ARG A 180 17.95 17.03 -4.06
N PRO A 181 17.43 18.06 -3.38
CA PRO A 181 16.27 17.93 -2.52
C PRO A 181 15.00 17.51 -3.29
N ILE A 182 14.13 16.73 -2.67
CA ILE A 182 12.89 16.25 -3.31
C ILE A 182 11.97 17.39 -3.79
N PHE A 183 11.95 18.50 -3.10
CA PHE A 183 11.15 19.68 -3.47
C PHE A 183 11.69 20.49 -4.65
N GLU A 184 12.91 20.18 -5.14
CA GLU A 184 13.49 20.73 -6.36
C GLU A 184 13.27 19.82 -7.59
N VAL A 185 12.64 18.65 -7.40
CA VAL A 185 12.24 17.75 -8.48
C VAL A 185 10.83 18.11 -8.92
N ASP A 186 10.62 18.26 -10.23
CA ASP A 186 9.26 18.49 -10.75
C ASP A 186 8.46 17.20 -10.76
N LEU A 187 7.65 17.02 -9.71
CA LEU A 187 6.76 15.86 -9.51
C LEU A 187 5.36 16.06 -10.12
N ARG A 188 5.13 17.17 -10.83
CA ARG A 188 3.90 17.38 -11.63
C ARG A 188 3.91 16.51 -12.87
N LEU A 189 5.09 16.16 -13.37
CA LEU A 189 5.28 15.23 -14.49
C LEU A 189 4.83 13.80 -14.12
N PRO A 190 4.50 12.96 -15.12
CA PRO A 190 4.29 11.53 -14.90
C PRO A 190 5.49 10.92 -14.16
N THR A 191 5.29 10.37 -12.97
CA THR A 191 6.38 10.00 -12.06
C THR A 191 6.17 8.63 -11.42
N ALA A 192 7.23 7.82 -11.39
CA ALA A 192 7.38 6.64 -10.57
C ALA A 192 8.37 6.95 -9.42
N LEU A 193 7.86 6.99 -8.17
CA LEU A 193 8.67 7.20 -6.98
C LEU A 193 9.21 5.87 -6.47
N VAL A 194 10.52 5.73 -6.37
CA VAL A 194 11.19 4.53 -5.87
C VAL A 194 11.64 4.72 -4.43
N VAL A 195 11.13 3.87 -3.54
CA VAL A 195 11.46 3.85 -2.11
C VAL A 195 12.17 2.55 -1.77
N GLY A 196 13.35 2.64 -1.19
CA GLY A 196 14.13 1.50 -0.76
C GLY A 196 13.79 1.01 0.65
N GLY A 197 14.15 -0.25 0.95
CA GLY A 197 13.99 -0.84 2.28
C GLY A 197 14.96 -0.27 3.31
N GLU A 198 14.67 -0.55 4.59
CA GLU A 198 15.32 0.05 5.75
C GLU A 198 16.81 -0.29 5.86
N ALA A 199 17.18 -1.53 5.49
CA ALA A 199 18.55 -2.03 5.69
C ALA A 199 19.53 -1.56 4.61
N SER A 200 19.10 -1.46 3.34
CA SER A 200 19.99 -1.24 2.20
C SER A 200 19.57 -0.07 1.29
N GLY A 201 18.47 0.60 1.60
CA GLY A 201 17.91 1.59 0.69
C GLY A 201 17.52 0.99 -0.65
N ILE A 202 17.66 1.77 -1.70
CA ILE A 202 17.45 1.31 -3.09
C ILE A 202 18.68 0.50 -3.53
N ARG A 203 18.46 -0.71 -4.06
CA ARG A 203 19.54 -1.56 -4.58
C ARG A 203 20.29 -0.88 -5.73
N ALA A 204 21.60 -1.12 -5.82
CA ALA A 204 22.49 -0.41 -6.74
C ALA A 204 22.02 -0.41 -8.21
N LEU A 205 21.50 -1.55 -8.72
CA LEU A 205 20.99 -1.62 -10.09
C LEU A 205 19.72 -0.80 -10.28
N VAL A 206 18.79 -0.86 -9.32
CA VAL A 206 17.53 -0.08 -9.34
C VAL A 206 17.86 1.42 -9.27
N ARG A 207 18.81 1.81 -8.41
CA ARG A 207 19.28 3.19 -8.28
C ARG A 207 19.85 3.73 -9.58
N ARG A 208 20.64 2.93 -10.31
CA ARG A 208 21.21 3.31 -11.62
C ARG A 208 20.16 3.47 -12.72
N SER A 209 19.00 2.82 -12.56
CA SER A 209 17.88 2.90 -13.51
C SER A 209 16.95 4.09 -13.22
N CYS A 210 17.16 4.82 -12.12
CA CYS A 210 16.43 6.05 -11.86
C CYS A 210 16.95 7.18 -12.76
N ASP A 211 16.05 8.02 -13.29
CA ASP A 211 16.40 9.22 -14.06
C ASP A 211 16.93 10.29 -13.11
N TRP A 212 16.34 10.41 -11.94
CA TRP A 212 16.76 11.31 -10.88
C TRP A 212 16.86 10.61 -9.54
N LEU A 213 17.81 11.07 -8.75
CA LEU A 213 17.90 10.75 -7.33
C LEU A 213 17.55 11.99 -6.53
N ALA A 214 16.76 11.84 -5.50
CA ALA A 214 16.32 12.92 -4.64
C ALA A 214 16.48 12.57 -3.17
N ALA A 215 16.88 13.56 -2.36
CA ALA A 215 16.99 13.44 -0.92
C ALA A 215 15.87 14.20 -0.22
N ILE A 216 15.44 13.69 0.92
CA ILE A 216 14.63 14.44 1.88
C ILE A 216 15.61 15.12 2.84
N PRO A 217 15.73 16.47 2.84
CA PRO A 217 16.68 17.17 3.69
C PRO A 217 16.45 16.88 5.18
N GLN A 218 17.52 16.65 5.89
CA GLN A 218 17.52 16.34 7.32
C GLN A 218 18.46 17.29 8.05
N ARG A 219 18.07 17.74 9.24
CA ARG A 219 18.87 18.64 10.08
C ARG A 219 19.40 18.00 11.37
N GLY A 220 18.90 16.79 11.67
CA GLY A 220 19.28 16.04 12.89
C GLY A 220 20.58 15.26 12.72
N ARG A 221 21.00 14.61 13.81
CA ARG A 221 22.16 13.70 13.82
C ARG A 221 21.82 12.28 13.34
N LEU A 222 20.56 11.95 13.19
CA LEU A 222 20.12 10.67 12.62
C LEU A 222 20.21 10.74 11.10
N ASN A 223 20.75 9.70 10.50
CA ASN A 223 21.08 9.69 9.08
C ASN A 223 19.96 9.13 8.19
N SER A 224 18.80 8.76 8.73
CA SER A 224 17.71 8.21 7.92
C SER A 224 16.33 8.45 8.54
N LEU A 225 15.34 8.61 7.68
CA LEU A 225 13.92 8.44 8.01
C LEU A 225 13.55 6.96 7.88
N ASN A 226 12.53 6.53 8.62
CA ASN A 226 11.87 5.26 8.32
C ASN A 226 11.37 5.26 6.88
N ALA A 227 11.42 4.11 6.19
CA ALA A 227 11.07 3.99 4.78
C ALA A 227 9.62 4.45 4.47
N ALA A 228 8.66 4.11 5.34
CA ALA A 228 7.28 4.57 5.18
C ALA A 228 7.15 6.08 5.36
N THR A 229 7.90 6.67 6.30
CA THR A 229 7.93 8.12 6.50
C THR A 229 8.54 8.82 5.28
N ALA A 230 9.66 8.32 4.76
CA ALA A 230 10.29 8.88 3.57
C ALA A 230 9.36 8.82 2.34
N GLY A 231 8.73 7.67 2.12
CA GLY A 231 7.75 7.52 1.04
C GLY A 231 6.53 8.44 1.21
N ALA A 232 6.06 8.62 2.46
CA ALA A 232 4.95 9.53 2.74
C ALA A 232 5.30 10.99 2.42
N VAL A 233 6.48 11.46 2.82
CA VAL A 233 6.94 12.82 2.51
C VAL A 233 7.01 13.05 0.99
N ALA A 234 7.58 12.11 0.23
CA ALA A 234 7.71 12.24 -1.21
C ALA A 234 6.36 12.18 -1.95
N LEU A 235 5.45 11.30 -1.53
CA LEU A 235 4.10 11.21 -2.09
C LEU A 235 3.29 12.48 -1.81
N TYR A 236 3.38 13.04 -0.59
CA TYR A 236 2.72 14.29 -0.25
C TYR A 236 3.33 15.49 -0.98
N GLU A 237 4.65 15.51 -1.22
CA GLU A 237 5.27 16.54 -2.04
C GLU A 237 4.77 16.47 -3.50
N ALA A 238 4.64 15.27 -4.06
CA ALA A 238 4.04 15.09 -5.38
C ALA A 238 2.58 15.59 -5.41
N LEU A 239 1.77 15.25 -4.40
CA LEU A 239 0.41 15.72 -4.27
C LEU A 239 0.36 17.25 -4.13
N ARG A 240 1.20 17.84 -3.27
CA ARG A 240 1.28 19.29 -3.06
C ARG A 240 1.56 20.03 -4.37
N GLN A 241 2.56 19.56 -5.14
CA GLN A 241 2.91 20.18 -6.41
C GLN A 241 1.78 20.09 -7.43
N ARG A 242 1.03 18.97 -7.45
CA ARG A 242 -0.08 18.75 -8.39
C ARG A 242 -1.34 19.52 -8.04
N LEU A 243 -1.58 19.77 -6.74
CA LEU A 243 -2.70 20.60 -6.28
C LEU A 243 -2.46 22.10 -6.41
N SER A 244 -1.20 22.53 -6.56
CA SER A 244 -0.82 23.94 -6.70
C SER A 244 -0.05 24.14 -8.01
N PRO A 245 -0.71 24.05 -9.18
CA PRO A 245 -0.03 24.07 -10.48
C PRO A 245 0.68 25.39 -10.80
N ASP A 246 0.35 26.50 -10.13
CA ASP A 246 0.85 27.85 -10.44
C ASP A 246 1.37 28.59 -9.21
N VAL A 247 2.56 28.22 -8.72
CA VAL A 247 3.43 29.16 -8.00
C VAL A 247 4.72 29.27 -8.82
N SER A 248 4.65 30.05 -9.89
CA SER A 248 5.81 30.51 -10.66
C SER A 248 6.45 31.66 -9.90
#